data_b1cfacb316bc8d7a63d7bb25a74a9f9d
#
_entry.id   b1cfacb316bc8d7a63d7bb25a74a9f9d
#
_cell.length_a   1.000
_cell.length_b   1.000
_cell.length_c   1.000
_cell.angle_alpha   90.00
_cell.angle_beta   90.00
_cell.angle_gamma   90.00
#
_symmetry.space_group_name_H-M   'P 1'
#
loop_
_entity.id
_entity.type
_entity.pdbx_description
1 polymer ?
#
loop_
_entity_poly.entity_id
_entity_poly.type
_entity_poly.pdbx_seq_one_letter_code
_entity_poly.pdbx_strand_id
1 'polypeptide(L)' 'MSNTMKPITVARQEFIQEMQELINDCPLPYFVIESILKDFYADVKVLAQKQLESDIERYKNAHKKGDT' A
#
# COMPACT_ATOMS: atom_id res chain seq x y z
N MET A 1 -7.31 -11.05 19.93
CA MET A 1 -7.09 -10.69 19.63
C MET A 1 -6.67 -10.17 19.02
N SER A 2 -6.60 -10.29 18.69
CA SER A 2 -6.16 -9.78 18.13
C SER A 2 -5.59 -8.62 18.13
N ASN A 3 -5.44 -8.22 18.86
CA ASN A 3 -4.82 -7.03 18.92
C ASN A 3 -3.42 -7.07 18.53
N THR A 4 -2.94 -8.09 18.17
CA THR A 4 -1.59 -8.19 17.68
C THR A 4 -1.54 -7.73 16.26
N MET A 5 -0.97 -6.58 16.04
CA MET A 5 -0.84 -6.11 14.69
C MET A 5 0.31 -6.80 14.00
N LYS A 6 0.06 -7.25 12.79
CA LYS A 6 1.08 -7.89 12.00
C LYS A 6 2.15 -6.85 11.63
N PRO A 7 3.43 -7.15 11.82
CA PRO A 7 4.46 -6.23 11.39
C PRO A 7 4.36 -5.91 9.91
N ILE A 8 4.73 -4.70 9.55
CA ILE A 8 4.65 -4.28 8.16
C ILE A 8 5.49 -5.16 7.26
N THR A 9 6.65 -5.59 7.76
CA THR A 9 7.52 -6.44 6.96
C THR A 9 6.87 -7.78 6.64
N VAL A 10 6.13 -8.34 7.59
CA VAL A 10 5.43 -9.60 7.38
C VAL A 10 4.25 -9.39 6.42
N ALA A 11 3.50 -8.32 6.63
CA ALA A 11 2.38 -8.03 5.75
C ALA A 11 2.85 -7.82 4.32
N ARG A 12 3.99 -7.14 4.15
CA ARG A 12 4.55 -6.93 2.83
C ARG A 12 4.92 -8.23 2.16
N GLN A 13 5.55 -9.13 2.92
CA GLN A 13 5.95 -10.42 2.39
C GLN A 13 4.75 -11.23 1.95
N GLU A 14 3.72 -11.24 2.77
CA GLU A 14 2.51 -11.97 2.44
C GLU A 14 1.82 -11.39 1.21
N PHE A 15 1.79 -10.07 1.11
CA PHE A 15 1.18 -9.42 -0.03
C PHE A 15 1.91 -9.80 -1.33
N ILE A 16 3.24 -9.78 -1.29
CA ILE A 16 4.04 -10.14 -2.45
C ILE A 16 3.76 -11.59 -2.86
N GLN A 17 3.71 -12.49 -1.87
CA GLN A 17 3.48 -13.89 -2.15
C GLN A 17 2.11 -14.11 -2.78
N GLU A 18 1.08 -13.46 -2.24
CA GLU A 18 -0.26 -13.58 -2.78
C GLU A 18 -0.35 -13.02 -4.19
N MET A 19 0.34 -11.93 -4.44
CA MET A 19 0.38 -11.36 -5.80
C MET A 19 1.02 -12.33 -6.77
N GLN A 20 2.13 -12.94 -6.37
CA GLN A 20 2.80 -13.90 -7.24
C GLN A 20 1.91 -15.09 -7.55
N GLU A 21 1.20 -15.59 -6.55
CA GLU A 21 0.30 -16.70 -6.75
C GLU A 21 -0.84 -16.32 -7.68
N LEU A 22 -1.39 -15.14 -7.49
CA LEU A 22 -2.46 -14.65 -8.33
C LEU A 22 -2.02 -14.53 -9.79
N ILE A 23 -0.83 -13.98 -10.00
CA ILE A 23 -0.30 -13.82 -11.35
C ILE A 23 -0.04 -15.18 -11.98
N ASN A 24 0.52 -16.12 -11.23
CA ASN A 24 0.83 -17.44 -11.76
C ASN A 24 -0.44 -18.20 -12.16
N ASP A 25 -1.52 -18.01 -11.42
CA ASP A 25 -2.77 -18.72 -11.68
C ASP A 25 -3.66 -17.98 -12.67
N CYS A 26 -3.29 -16.79 -13.04
CA CYS A 26 -4.13 -15.96 -13.90
C CYS A 26 -4.07 -16.47 -15.34
N PRO A 27 -5.23 -16.66 -15.99
CA PRO A 27 -5.25 -17.15 -17.37
C PRO A 27 -4.93 -16.10 -18.41
N LEU A 28 -4.71 -14.87 -18.00
CA LEU A 28 -4.44 -13.79 -18.95
C LEU A 28 -2.98 -13.81 -19.42
N PRO A 29 -2.72 -13.37 -20.64
CA PRO A 29 -1.35 -13.20 -21.09
C PRO A 29 -0.60 -12.18 -20.24
N TYR A 30 0.70 -12.35 -20.14
CA TYR A 30 1.49 -11.47 -19.27
C TYR A 30 1.44 -10.01 -19.71
N PHE A 31 1.33 -9.73 -20.99
CA PHE A 31 1.26 -8.33 -21.41
C PHE A 31 -0.02 -7.65 -20.94
N VAL A 32 -1.11 -8.42 -20.82
CA VAL A 32 -2.34 -7.88 -20.26
C VAL A 32 -2.19 -7.64 -18.77
N ILE A 33 -1.58 -8.60 -18.08
CA ILE A 33 -1.33 -8.44 -16.64
C ILE A 33 -0.46 -7.22 -16.38
N GLU A 34 0.54 -7.02 -17.22
CA GLU A 34 1.40 -5.85 -17.06
C GLU A 34 0.61 -4.55 -17.17
N SER A 35 -0.28 -4.49 -18.14
CA SER A 35 -1.09 -3.29 -18.32
C SER A 35 -1.98 -3.04 -17.11
N ILE A 36 -2.58 -4.09 -16.58
CA ILE A 36 -3.44 -3.97 -15.39
C ILE A 36 -2.62 -3.50 -14.18
N LEU A 37 -1.43 -4.07 -14.01
CA LEU A 37 -0.59 -3.70 -12.87
C LEU A 37 -0.11 -2.26 -12.96
N LYS A 38 0.12 -1.76 -14.16
CA LYS A 38 0.46 -0.36 -14.33
C LYS A 38 -0.66 0.55 -13.87
N ASP A 39 -1.90 0.19 -14.21
CA ASP A 39 -3.04 0.96 -13.78
C ASP A 39 -3.18 0.94 -12.27
N PHE A 40 -3.02 -0.24 -11.67
CA PHE A 40 -3.05 -0.36 -10.21
C PHE A 40 -1.93 0.45 -9.57
N TYR A 41 -0.76 0.42 -10.16
CA TYR A 41 0.35 1.18 -9.62
C TYR A 41 0.03 2.67 -9.59
N ALA A 42 -0.57 3.18 -10.66
CA ALA A 42 -0.93 4.59 -10.72
C ALA A 42 -1.94 4.94 -9.64
N ASP A 43 -2.94 4.08 -9.44
CA ASP A 43 -3.95 4.30 -8.42
C ASP A 43 -3.35 4.27 -7.01
N VAL A 44 -2.51 3.28 -6.75
CA VAL A 44 -1.88 3.15 -5.45
C VAL A 44 -0.94 4.32 -5.18
N LYS A 45 -0.27 4.80 -6.22
CA LYS A 45 0.60 5.95 -6.08
C LYS A 45 -0.18 7.17 -5.61
N VAL A 46 -1.37 7.38 -6.15
CA VAL A 46 -2.21 8.49 -5.72
C VAL A 46 -2.63 8.32 -4.27
N LEU A 47 -3.02 7.09 -3.90
CA LEU A 47 -3.42 6.81 -2.53
C LEU A 47 -2.26 7.00 -1.55
N ALA A 48 -1.06 6.57 -1.95
CA ALA A 48 0.11 6.74 -1.10
C ALA A 48 0.41 8.22 -0.89
N GLN A 49 0.24 9.02 -1.94
CA GLN A 49 0.48 10.45 -1.82
C GLN A 49 -0.51 11.09 -0.87
N LYS A 50 -1.78 10.68 -0.95
CA LYS A 50 -2.80 11.20 -0.04
C LYS A 50 -2.51 10.81 1.39
N GLN A 51 -2.04 9.59 1.60
CA GLN A 51 -1.70 9.13 2.94
C GLN A 51 -0.55 9.95 3.51
N LEU A 52 0.46 10.20 2.69
CA LEU A 52 1.59 11.01 3.13
C LEU A 52 1.15 12.41 3.53
N GLU A 53 0.30 13.02 2.72
CA GLU A 53 -0.20 14.35 3.02
C GLU A 53 -0.99 14.37 4.32
N SER A 54 -1.81 13.35 4.53
CA SER A 54 -2.58 13.23 5.75
C SER A 54 -1.69 13.06 6.96
N ASP A 55 -0.65 12.24 6.83
CA ASP A 55 0.27 12.00 7.93
C ASP A 55 1.08 13.26 8.26
N ILE A 56 1.50 13.98 7.24
CA ILE A 56 2.22 15.22 7.46
C ILE A 56 1.35 16.23 8.19
N GLU A 57 0.10 16.32 7.78
CA GLU A 57 -0.81 17.26 8.41
C GLU A 57 -1.07 16.91 9.87
N ARG A 58 -1.22 15.63 10.14
CA ARG A 58 -1.42 15.16 11.50
C ARG A 58 -0.21 15.46 12.36
N TYR A 59 0.97 15.26 11.81
CA TYR A 59 2.21 15.54 12.51
C TYR A 59 2.34 17.04 12.81
N LYS A 60 2.03 17.87 11.83
CA LYS A 60 2.09 19.31 12.02
C LYS A 60 1.11 19.79 13.09
N ASN A 61 -0.09 19.23 13.08
CA ASN A 61 -1.09 19.62 14.05
C ASN A 61 -0.66 19.24 15.47
N ALA A 62 -0.07 18.08 15.62
CA ALA A 62 0.40 17.64 16.93
C ALA A 62 1.51 18.55 17.44
N HIS A 63 2.44 18.91 16.57
CA HIS A 63 3.52 19.80 16.96
C HIS A 63 3.04 21.20 17.27
N LYS A 64 2.09 21.68 16.48
CA LYS A 64 1.53 22.99 16.71
C LYS A 64 0.92 23.09 18.09
N LYS A 65 0.19 22.06 18.49
CA LYS A 65 -0.41 22.02 19.79
C LYS A 65 0.64 22.06 20.88
N GLY A 66 1.74 21.39 20.68
CA GLY A 66 2.79 21.36 21.66
C GLY A 66 3.46 22.71 21.83
N ASP A 67 3.40 23.56 20.85
CA ASP A 67 4.06 24.83 20.87
C ASP A 67 3.30 25.88 21.63
N THR A 68 2.08 25.68 21.90
CA THR A 68 1.34 26.65 22.68
C THR A 68 1.46 26.36 24.15
#